data_f64754b8aeb83b874ce42cbb2d0d34df
#
_entry.id   f64754b8aeb83b874ce42cbb2d0d34df
#
_cell.length_a   1.000
_cell.length_b   1.000
_cell.length_c   1.000
_cell.angle_alpha   90.00
_cell.angle_beta   90.00
_cell.angle_gamma   90.00
#
_symmetry.space_group_name_H-M   'P 1'
#
loop_
_entity.id
_entity.type
_entity.pdbx_description
1 polymer ?
#
loop_
_entity_poly.entity_id
_entity_poly.type
_entity_poly.pdbx_seq_one_letter_code
_entity_poly.pdbx_strand_id
1 'polypeptide(L)' 'MRYDVICPSAPWENHTTDADRAWDLCYSLSEEYGYAEIRHNGIVIGEYGNPATFLSWR' A
#
# COMPACT_ATOMS: atom_id res chain seq x y z
N MET A 1 -8.96 13.30 -7.51
CA MET A 1 -8.76 12.90 -6.11
C MET A 1 -7.46 12.14 -5.95
N ARG A 2 -6.81 12.35 -4.85
CA ARG A 2 -5.52 11.73 -4.60
C ARG A 2 -5.63 10.62 -3.55
N TYR A 3 -4.95 9.54 -3.81
CA TYR A 3 -4.92 8.38 -2.92
C TYR A 3 -3.46 8.08 -2.58
N ASP A 4 -3.20 7.75 -1.32
CA ASP A 4 -1.85 7.46 -0.85
C ASP A 4 -1.66 5.95 -0.81
N VAL A 5 -0.66 5.47 -1.55
CA VAL A 5 -0.28 4.05 -1.51
C VAL A 5 0.86 3.93 -0.51
N ILE A 6 0.64 3.13 0.51
CA ILE A 6 1.58 2.95 1.63
C ILE A 6 2.06 1.51 1.67
N CYS A 7 3.36 1.34 1.64
CA CYS A 7 3.99 0.03 1.78
C CYS A 7 4.87 0.05 3.03
N PRO A 8 4.39 -0.50 4.16
CA PRO A 8 5.15 -0.44 5.41
C PRO A 8 6.53 -1.09 5.35
N SER A 9 6.67 -2.15 4.54
CA SER A 9 7.96 -2.83 4.40
C SER A 9 8.94 -2.08 3.51
N ALA A 10 8.44 -1.15 2.69
CA ALA A 10 9.25 -0.38 1.76
C ALA A 10 8.75 1.06 1.69
N PRO A 11 8.96 1.84 2.75
CA PRO A 11 8.42 3.22 2.81
C PRO A 11 8.90 4.11 1.66
N TRP A 12 10.04 3.80 1.07
CA TRP A 12 10.56 4.57 -0.07
C TRP A 12 9.72 4.37 -1.34
N GLU A 13 8.83 3.39 -1.36
CA GLU A 13 7.92 3.15 -2.47
C GLU A 13 6.58 3.85 -2.29
N ASN A 14 6.36 4.49 -1.14
CA ASN A 14 5.11 5.21 -0.89
C ASN A 14 4.89 6.27 -1.96
N HIS A 15 3.66 6.37 -2.44
CA HIS A 15 3.35 7.23 -3.57
C HIS A 15 1.92 7.73 -3.52
N THR A 16 1.70 8.95 -3.99
CA THR A 16 0.36 9.54 -4.06
C THR A 16 -0.02 9.66 -5.54
N THR A 17 -1.18 9.11 -5.89
CA THR A 17 -1.62 9.10 -7.28
C THR A 17 -3.16 9.03 -7.36
N ASP A 18 -3.71 8.91 -8.58
CA ASP A 18 -5.15 8.76 -8.75
C ASP A 18 -5.61 7.34 -8.38
N ALA A 19 -6.93 7.14 -8.32
CA ALA A 19 -7.50 5.87 -7.86
C ALA A 19 -7.05 4.67 -8.70
N ASP A 20 -7.10 4.81 -10.03
CA ASP A 20 -6.77 3.69 -10.92
C ASP A 20 -5.33 3.23 -10.73
N ARG A 21 -4.40 4.19 -10.70
CA ARG A 21 -2.99 3.88 -10.51
C ARG A 21 -2.69 3.40 -9.10
N ALA A 22 -3.42 3.94 -8.12
CA ALA A 22 -3.24 3.54 -6.73
C ALA A 22 -3.52 2.05 -6.56
N TRP A 23 -4.61 1.55 -7.14
CA TRP A 23 -4.93 0.14 -7.02
C TRP A 23 -3.89 -0.75 -7.70
N ASP A 24 -3.46 -0.38 -8.91
CA ASP A 24 -2.42 -1.12 -9.62
C ASP A 24 -1.11 -1.12 -8.85
N LEU A 25 -0.70 0.04 -8.35
CA LEU A 25 0.55 0.16 -7.60
C LEU A 25 0.49 -0.61 -6.29
N CYS A 26 -0.63 -0.52 -5.58
CA CYS A 26 -0.82 -1.24 -4.34
C CYS A 26 -0.70 -2.75 -4.55
N TYR A 27 -1.32 -3.27 -5.60
CA TYR A 27 -1.23 -4.68 -5.93
C TYR A 27 0.21 -5.10 -6.23
N SER A 28 0.91 -4.31 -7.06
CA SER A 28 2.30 -4.59 -7.42
C SER A 28 3.21 -4.60 -6.20
N LEU A 29 3.05 -3.63 -5.32
CA LEU A 29 3.86 -3.54 -4.10
C LEU A 29 3.56 -4.70 -3.14
N SER A 30 2.29 -5.11 -3.06
CA SER A 30 1.93 -6.25 -2.21
C SER A 30 2.54 -7.55 -2.71
N GLU A 31 2.66 -7.71 -4.02
CA GLU A 31 3.30 -8.88 -4.62
C GLU A 31 4.80 -8.89 -4.31
N GLU A 32 5.44 -7.73 -4.34
CA GLU A 32 6.88 -7.63 -4.15
C GLU A 32 7.29 -7.63 -2.67
N TYR A 33 6.53 -6.93 -1.84
CA TYR A 33 6.89 -6.73 -0.42
C TYR A 33 5.96 -7.43 0.56
N GLY A 34 4.92 -8.06 0.08
CA GLY A 34 4.01 -8.85 0.91
C GLY A 34 2.77 -8.13 1.40
N TYR A 35 2.77 -6.81 1.42
CA TYR A 35 1.62 -6.03 1.88
C TYR A 35 1.71 -4.57 1.44
N ALA A 36 0.60 -4.01 1.03
CA ALA A 36 0.49 -2.59 0.76
C ALA A 36 -0.96 -2.15 0.98
N GLU A 37 -1.15 -0.89 1.31
CA GLU A 37 -2.48 -0.35 1.58
C GLU A 37 -2.69 0.96 0.84
N ILE A 38 -3.95 1.33 0.65
CA ILE A 38 -4.34 2.59 0.04
C ILE A 38 -5.07 3.41 1.09
N ARG A 39 -4.66 4.66 1.28
CA ARG A 39 -5.30 5.59 2.20
C ARG A 39 -5.85 6.78 1.46
N HIS A 40 -7.00 7.25 1.92
CA HIS A 40 -7.61 8.47 1.42
C HIS A 40 -8.03 9.31 2.62
N ASN A 41 -7.52 10.53 2.72
CA ASN A 41 -7.74 11.42 3.87
C ASN A 41 -7.36 10.76 5.19
N GLY A 42 -6.27 9.98 5.18
CA GLY A 42 -5.78 9.32 6.38
C GLY A 42 -6.50 8.03 6.75
N ILE A 43 -7.51 7.64 5.95
CA ILE A 43 -8.31 6.44 6.22
C ILE A 43 -7.92 5.34 5.23
N VAL A 44 -7.66 4.15 5.72
CA VAL A 44 -7.36 2.99 4.87
C VAL A 44 -8.65 2.57 4.18
N ILE A 45 -8.67 2.65 2.86
CA ILE A 45 -9.83 2.30 2.05
C ILE A 45 -9.63 0.99 1.28
N GLY A 46 -8.42 0.48 1.23
CA GLY A 46 -8.14 -0.79 0.56
C GLY A 46 -6.77 -1.29 0.93
N GLU A 47 -6.57 -2.60 0.77
CA GLU A 47 -5.28 -3.21 1.06
C GLU A 47 -5.14 -4.50 0.26
N TYR A 48 -3.90 -4.87 -0.02
CA TYR A 48 -3.55 -6.13 -0.65
C TYR A 48 -2.43 -6.78 0.13
N GLY A 49 -2.42 -8.11 0.12
CA GLY A 49 -1.38 -8.87 0.77
C GLY A 49 -1.74 -9.23 2.20
N ASN A 50 -0.74 -9.67 2.95
CA ASN A 50 -0.93 -10.15 4.32
C ASN A 50 -0.21 -9.23 5.30
N PRO A 51 -0.94 -8.49 6.14
CA PRO A 51 -0.32 -7.59 7.13
C PRO A 51 0.68 -8.30 8.05
N ALA A 52 0.47 -9.59 8.32
CA ALA A 52 1.37 -10.36 9.15
C ALA A 52 2.78 -10.45 8.56
N THR A 53 2.91 -10.25 7.24
CA THR A 53 4.21 -10.31 6.57
C THR A 53 5.17 -9.28 7.14
N PHE A 54 4.73 -8.05 7.35
CA PHE A 54 5.61 -7.04 7.93
C PHE A 54 5.55 -7.03 9.46
N LEU A 55 4.45 -7.45 10.05
CA LEU A 55 4.34 -7.54 11.51
C LEU A 55 5.28 -8.59 12.09
N SER A 56 5.55 -9.64 11.33
CA SER A 56 6.44 -10.70 11.78
C SER A 56 7.91 -10.27 11.87
N TRP A 57 8.24 -9.10 11.41
CA TRP A 57 9.61 -8.56 11.44
C TRP A 57 9.96 -7.93 12.78
N ARG A 58 9.05 -7.90 13.68
CA ARG A 58 9.26 -7.28 15.00
C ARG A 58 9.92 -8.20 15.98
#